data_951f93f25ed3aff1f1c12b18924b8797
#
_entry.id   951f93f25ed3aff1f1c12b18924b8797
#
_cell.length_a   1.000
_cell.length_b   1.000
_cell.length_c   1.000
_cell.angle_alpha   90.00
_cell.angle_beta   90.00
_cell.angle_gamma   90.00
#
_symmetry.space_group_name_H-M   'P 1'
#
loop_
_entity.id
_entity.type
_entity.pdbx_description
1 polymer ?
#
loop_
_entity_poly.entity_id
_entity_poly.type
_entity_poly.pdbx_seq_one_letter_code
_entity_poly.pdbx_strand_id
1 'polypeptide(L)'
;LAAIILNFINPGWQMSPVGTVLSVIEGFLVALWPIGCIVIAALFCYSLSLETGQINIIKKTLEGISGDRRMQVLLIAWGFGSFMEGVAGYGTSVAIPAGILLVLGFGPLYSALICLISIGGSNSFGSVGIPVIMLANQVKLDYRIMGVNVAVQLLPFIVIIPVILVILAG
;
A
#
# COMPACT_ATOMS: atom_id res chain seq x y z
N LEU A 1 7.11 -17.81 9.41
CA LEU A 1 6.77 -18.92 10.33
C LEU A 1 5.97 -20.00 9.60
N ALA A 2 4.80 -19.67 8.99
CA ALA A 2 3.97 -20.66 8.29
C ALA A 2 4.74 -21.40 7.17
N ALA A 3 5.52 -20.70 6.36
CA ALA A 3 6.33 -21.30 5.30
C ALA A 3 7.41 -22.26 5.85
N ILE A 4 8.03 -21.94 6.98
CA ILE A 4 9.00 -22.83 7.65
C ILE A 4 8.30 -24.09 8.13
N ILE A 5 7.14 -23.98 8.77
CA ILE A 5 6.35 -25.11 9.23
C ILE A 5 5.92 -26.00 8.06
N LEU A 6 5.40 -25.39 6.97
CA LEU A 6 4.98 -26.12 5.78
C LEU A 6 6.14 -26.86 5.10
N ASN A 7 7.35 -26.29 5.12
CA ASN A 7 8.54 -26.95 4.59
C ASN A 7 8.89 -28.25 5.32
N PHE A 8 8.61 -28.34 6.62
CA PHE A 8 8.85 -29.57 7.40
C PHE A 8 7.71 -30.58 7.29
N ILE A 9 6.47 -30.14 7.05
CA ILE A 9 5.29 -30.99 7.02
C ILE A 9 5.04 -31.58 5.63
N ASN A 10 5.32 -30.82 4.56
CA ASN A 10 4.99 -31.24 3.20
C ASN A 10 6.17 -31.93 2.51
N PRO A 11 6.07 -33.25 2.20
CA PRO A 11 7.17 -34.02 1.57
C PRO A 11 7.62 -33.49 0.23
N GLY A 12 6.77 -32.74 -0.49
CA GLY A 12 7.11 -32.14 -1.79
C GLY A 12 7.95 -30.85 -1.72
N TRP A 13 8.09 -30.28 -0.50
CA TRP A 13 8.77 -28.99 -0.28
C TRP A 13 9.99 -29.10 0.63
N GLN A 14 10.45 -30.32 0.91
CA GLN A 14 11.57 -30.55 1.82
C GLN A 14 12.85 -29.88 1.31
N MET A 15 13.19 -28.78 1.90
CA MET A 15 14.51 -28.17 1.82
C MET A 15 15.37 -28.68 2.98
N SER A 16 16.69 -28.77 2.76
CA SER A 16 17.60 -29.06 3.86
C SER A 16 17.48 -28.00 4.96
N PRO A 17 17.72 -28.33 6.24
CA PRO A 17 17.68 -27.33 7.32
C PRO A 17 18.58 -26.13 7.06
N VAL A 18 19.75 -26.35 6.47
CA VAL A 18 20.68 -25.30 6.05
C VAL A 18 20.07 -24.42 4.94
N GLY A 19 19.42 -25.02 3.94
CA GLY A 19 18.73 -24.30 2.87
C GLY A 19 17.61 -23.43 3.41
N THR A 20 16.84 -23.91 4.38
CA THR A 20 15.77 -23.13 5.03
C THR A 20 16.33 -21.92 5.76
N VAL A 21 17.43 -22.06 6.50
CA VAL A 21 18.08 -20.94 7.19
C VAL A 21 18.63 -19.93 6.20
N LEU A 22 19.30 -20.39 5.14
CA LEU A 22 19.84 -19.50 4.09
C LEU A 22 18.72 -18.72 3.39
N SER A 23 17.58 -19.35 3.07
CA SER A 23 16.44 -18.67 2.47
C SER A 23 15.82 -17.60 3.39
N VAL A 24 15.81 -17.84 4.70
CA VAL A 24 15.36 -16.85 5.69
C VAL A 24 16.32 -15.65 5.71
N ILE A 25 17.63 -15.91 5.72
CA ILE A 25 18.65 -14.84 5.70
C ILE A 25 18.55 -14.04 4.39
N GLU A 26 18.43 -14.70 3.26
CA GLU A 26 18.26 -14.07 1.94
C GLU A 26 17.01 -13.18 1.92
N GLY A 27 15.86 -13.68 2.39
CA GLY A 27 14.63 -12.90 2.49
C GLY A 27 14.79 -11.69 3.40
N PHE A 28 15.52 -11.81 4.51
CA PHE A 28 15.82 -10.70 5.40
C PHE A 28 16.73 -9.65 4.76
N LEU A 29 17.77 -10.08 4.03
CA LEU A 29 18.65 -9.17 3.32
C LEU A 29 17.94 -8.42 2.19
N VAL A 30 17.06 -9.09 1.44
CA VAL A 30 16.22 -8.46 0.41
C VAL A 30 15.22 -7.49 1.01
N ALA A 31 14.70 -7.77 2.22
CA ALA A 31 13.83 -6.83 2.92
C ALA A 31 14.56 -5.58 3.41
N LEU A 32 15.83 -5.71 3.83
CA LEU A 32 16.66 -4.58 4.26
C LEU A 32 17.18 -3.76 3.07
N TRP A 33 17.58 -4.43 2.02
CA TRP A 33 18.14 -3.82 0.82
C TRP A 33 17.49 -4.42 -0.44
N PRO A 34 16.74 -3.66 -1.28
CA PRO A 34 16.56 -2.19 -1.32
C PRO A 34 15.34 -1.66 -0.54
N ILE A 35 14.44 -2.53 -0.03
CA ILE A 35 13.13 -2.11 0.51
C ILE A 35 13.33 -1.18 1.72
N GLY A 36 14.20 -1.53 2.65
CA GLY A 36 14.49 -0.69 3.82
C GLY A 36 14.97 0.70 3.44
N CYS A 37 15.82 0.82 2.43
CA CYS A 37 16.28 2.13 1.93
C CYS A 37 15.14 2.96 1.34
N ILE A 38 14.22 2.33 0.60
CA ILE A 38 13.04 3.01 0.04
C ILE A 38 12.15 3.54 1.17
N VAL A 39 11.91 2.73 2.20
CA VAL A 39 11.09 3.13 3.36
C VAL A 39 11.73 4.30 4.10
N ILE A 40 13.04 4.26 4.36
CA ILE A 40 13.77 5.35 5.02
C ILE A 40 13.69 6.63 4.18
N ALA A 41 13.93 6.54 2.87
CA ALA A 41 13.82 7.69 1.98
C ALA A 41 12.41 8.27 1.94
N ALA A 42 11.38 7.42 1.90
CA ALA A 42 9.98 7.85 1.92
C ALA A 42 9.62 8.56 3.24
N LEU A 43 10.03 8.01 4.38
CA LEU A 43 9.83 8.64 5.69
C LEU A 43 10.57 9.97 5.81
N PHE A 44 11.79 10.06 5.28
CA PHE A 44 12.55 11.30 5.24
C PHE A 44 11.82 12.37 4.40
N CYS A 45 11.38 12.05 3.19
CA CYS A 45 10.62 12.95 2.35
C CYS A 45 9.29 13.39 3.02
N TYR A 46 8.63 12.46 3.71
CA TYR A 46 7.42 12.76 4.47
C TYR A 46 7.69 13.74 5.62
N SER A 47 8.72 13.48 6.43
CA SER A 47 9.12 14.37 7.53
C SER A 47 9.50 15.76 7.02
N LEU A 48 10.24 15.82 5.92
CA LEU A 48 10.61 17.09 5.27
C LEU A 48 9.36 17.86 4.79
N SER A 49 8.39 17.15 4.21
CA SER A 49 7.13 17.76 3.75
C SER A 49 6.27 18.28 4.91
N LEU A 50 6.35 17.65 6.09
CA LEU A 50 5.72 18.15 7.32
C LEU A 50 6.40 19.44 7.80
N GLU A 51 7.73 19.42 7.93
CA GLU A 51 8.52 20.56 8.44
C GLU A 51 8.46 21.77 7.51
N THR A 52 8.47 21.55 6.19
CA THR A 52 8.35 22.60 5.18
C THR A 52 6.92 23.13 5.00
N GLY A 53 5.93 22.52 5.67
CA GLY A 53 4.54 22.92 5.57
C GLY A 53 3.84 22.57 4.25
N GLN A 54 4.48 21.80 3.36
CA GLN A 54 3.90 21.40 2.08
C GLN A 54 2.60 20.59 2.25
N ILE A 55 2.52 19.77 3.30
CA ILE A 55 1.30 19.01 3.64
C ILE A 55 0.14 19.96 3.95
N ASN A 56 0.39 21.12 4.57
CA ASN A 56 -0.65 22.11 4.82
C ASN A 56 -1.19 22.74 3.53
N ILE A 57 -0.37 22.86 2.49
CA ILE A 57 -0.80 23.35 1.16
C ILE A 57 -1.71 22.29 0.52
N ILE A 58 -1.28 21.04 0.49
CA ILE A 58 -2.09 19.92 -0.02
C ILE A 58 -3.42 19.85 0.71
N LYS A 59 -3.40 19.93 2.05
CA LYS A 59 -4.60 19.95 2.89
C LYS A 59 -5.56 21.07 2.50
N LYS A 60 -5.09 22.33 2.45
CA LYS A 60 -5.93 23.49 2.07
C LYS A 60 -6.53 23.33 0.67
N THR A 61 -5.76 22.76 -0.26
CA THR A 61 -6.24 22.48 -1.61
C THR A 61 -7.37 21.45 -1.59
N LEU A 62 -7.21 20.36 -0.86
CA LEU A 62 -8.21 19.30 -0.73
C LEU A 62 -9.47 19.77 0.04
N GLU A 63 -9.30 20.58 1.09
CA GLU A 63 -10.41 21.22 1.81
C GLU A 63 -11.25 22.13 0.92
N GLY A 64 -10.60 22.84 0.00
CA GLY A 64 -11.26 23.76 -0.93
C GLY A 64 -12.08 23.08 -2.03
N ILE A 65 -11.87 21.77 -2.26
CA ILE A 65 -12.57 21.03 -3.32
C ILE A 65 -14.01 20.69 -2.92
N SER A 66 -14.24 20.28 -1.68
CA SER A 66 -15.59 19.96 -1.20
C SER A 66 -15.69 20.03 0.33
N GLY A 67 -16.79 20.64 0.80
CA GLY A 67 -17.20 20.58 2.21
C GLY A 67 -17.93 19.29 2.61
N ASP A 68 -18.28 18.44 1.65
CA ASP A 68 -18.95 17.16 1.91
C ASP A 68 -17.95 16.10 2.40
N ARG A 69 -18.21 15.54 3.58
CA ARG A 69 -17.38 14.49 4.21
C ARG A 69 -17.18 13.27 3.31
N ARG A 70 -18.17 12.87 2.55
CA ARG A 70 -18.11 11.73 1.61
C ARG A 70 -17.12 12.01 0.49
N MET A 71 -17.20 13.21 -0.08
CA MET A 71 -16.27 13.64 -1.12
C MET A 71 -14.83 13.78 -0.59
N GLN A 72 -14.67 14.29 0.64
CA GLN A 72 -13.35 14.36 1.28
C GLN A 72 -12.73 12.97 1.45
N VAL A 73 -13.50 11.99 1.92
CA VAL A 73 -13.03 10.60 2.05
C VAL A 73 -12.66 10.00 0.68
N LEU A 74 -13.48 10.18 -0.34
CA LEU A 74 -13.17 9.70 -1.68
C LEU A 74 -11.91 10.34 -2.27
N LEU A 75 -11.79 11.64 -2.16
CA LEU A 75 -10.65 12.37 -2.73
C LEU A 75 -9.36 12.07 -1.97
N ILE A 76 -9.42 12.04 -0.63
CA ILE A 76 -8.22 11.93 0.20
C ILE A 76 -7.84 10.48 0.42
N ALA A 77 -8.76 9.64 0.91
CA ALA A 77 -8.41 8.26 1.22
C ALA A 77 -8.27 7.42 -0.06
N TRP A 78 -9.24 7.49 -0.98
CA TRP A 78 -9.21 6.63 -2.16
C TRP A 78 -8.38 7.24 -3.30
N GLY A 79 -8.67 8.45 -3.75
CA GLY A 79 -7.97 9.07 -4.88
C GLY A 79 -6.50 9.33 -4.57
N PHE A 80 -6.24 10.18 -3.58
CA PHE A 80 -4.89 10.56 -3.18
C PHE A 80 -4.14 9.38 -2.53
N GLY A 81 -4.81 8.58 -1.69
CA GLY A 81 -4.22 7.38 -1.08
C GLY A 81 -3.77 6.36 -2.12
N SER A 82 -4.61 6.05 -3.14
CA SER A 82 -4.24 5.13 -4.22
C SER A 82 -3.12 5.68 -5.10
N PHE A 83 -3.10 6.99 -5.37
CA PHE A 83 -1.99 7.64 -6.06
C PHE A 83 -0.68 7.49 -5.26
N MET A 84 -0.71 7.78 -3.97
CA MET A 84 0.45 7.61 -3.08
C MET A 84 0.91 6.16 -2.99
N GLU A 85 -0.03 5.19 -3.01
CA GLU A 85 0.31 3.77 -3.06
C GLU A 85 1.07 3.41 -4.33
N GLY A 86 0.60 3.89 -5.48
CA GLY A 86 1.27 3.67 -6.77
C GLY A 86 2.69 4.25 -6.82
N VAL A 87 2.92 5.40 -6.23
CA VAL A 87 4.22 6.10 -6.28
C VAL A 87 5.18 5.61 -5.20
N ALA A 88 4.75 5.58 -3.94
CA ALA A 88 5.61 5.33 -2.79
C ALA A 88 5.35 3.97 -2.11
N GLY A 89 4.07 3.57 -1.97
CA GLY A 89 3.70 2.36 -1.26
C GLY A 89 4.14 2.35 0.21
N TYR A 90 4.41 1.17 0.75
CA TYR A 90 5.01 0.92 2.08
C TYR A 90 4.37 1.67 3.25
N GLY A 91 3.04 1.89 3.19
CA GLY A 91 2.28 2.51 4.27
C GLY A 91 2.21 4.04 4.25
N THR A 92 2.94 4.73 3.39
CA THR A 92 2.82 6.19 3.21
C THR A 92 1.45 6.59 2.69
N SER A 93 0.86 5.74 1.85
CA SER A 93 -0.50 5.83 1.31
C SER A 93 -1.61 5.77 2.36
N VAL A 94 -1.33 5.25 3.54
CA VAL A 94 -2.23 5.25 4.69
C VAL A 94 -1.91 6.40 5.62
N ALA A 95 -0.63 6.56 5.98
CA ALA A 95 -0.20 7.53 6.99
C ALA A 95 -0.50 8.97 6.59
N ILE A 96 -0.23 9.35 5.33
CA ILE A 96 -0.43 10.73 4.86
C ILE A 96 -1.93 11.06 4.72
N PRO A 97 -2.76 10.27 4.01
CA PRO A 97 -4.19 10.55 3.93
C PRO A 97 -4.90 10.50 5.28
N ALA A 98 -4.55 9.54 6.15
CA ALA A 98 -5.12 9.48 7.50
C ALA A 98 -4.76 10.72 8.32
N GLY A 99 -3.53 11.21 8.22
CA GLY A 99 -3.11 12.46 8.85
C GLY A 99 -3.92 13.66 8.35
N ILE A 100 -4.20 13.75 7.04
CA ILE A 100 -5.03 14.81 6.45
C ILE A 100 -6.47 14.71 6.98
N LEU A 101 -7.07 13.51 6.97
CA LEU A 101 -8.42 13.28 7.50
C LEU A 101 -8.55 13.64 8.98
N LEU A 102 -7.53 13.34 9.80
CA LEU A 102 -7.48 13.75 11.20
C LEU A 102 -7.59 15.26 11.37
N VAL A 103 -6.85 16.01 10.58
CA VAL A 103 -6.88 17.48 10.64
C VAL A 103 -8.20 18.05 10.13
N LEU A 104 -8.91 17.32 9.25
CA LEU A 104 -10.28 17.65 8.81
C LEU A 104 -11.36 17.32 9.86
N GLY A 105 -10.95 16.77 11.01
CA GLY A 105 -11.87 16.48 12.13
C GLY A 105 -12.49 15.09 12.09
N PHE A 106 -11.94 14.16 11.28
CA PHE A 106 -12.34 12.75 11.36
C PHE A 106 -11.67 12.08 12.57
N GLY A 107 -12.34 11.08 13.17
CA GLY A 107 -11.77 10.33 14.27
C GLY A 107 -10.52 9.54 13.88
N PRO A 108 -9.54 9.36 14.81
CA PRO A 108 -8.25 8.70 14.47
C PRO A 108 -8.42 7.28 13.95
N LEU A 109 -9.21 6.46 14.64
CA LEU A 109 -9.46 5.08 14.25
C LEU A 109 -10.20 5.00 12.92
N TYR A 110 -11.20 5.88 12.74
CA TYR A 110 -11.96 5.96 11.49
C TYR A 110 -11.06 6.34 10.31
N SER A 111 -10.22 7.35 10.45
CA SER A 111 -9.28 7.79 9.40
C SER A 111 -8.32 6.67 8.99
N ALA A 112 -7.77 5.95 9.96
CA ALA A 112 -6.89 4.82 9.70
C ALA A 112 -7.62 3.67 8.99
N LEU A 113 -8.81 3.29 9.44
CA LEU A 113 -9.61 2.22 8.84
C LEU A 113 -10.02 2.55 7.41
N ILE A 114 -10.51 3.76 7.16
CA ILE A 114 -10.90 4.22 5.82
C ILE A 114 -9.71 4.19 4.86
N CYS A 115 -8.54 4.66 5.28
CA CYS A 115 -7.33 4.62 4.45
C CYS A 115 -6.85 3.19 4.19
N LEU A 116 -6.91 2.30 5.18
CA LEU A 116 -6.57 0.89 5.00
C LEU A 116 -7.52 0.17 4.02
N ILE A 117 -8.81 0.44 4.08
CA ILE A 117 -9.79 -0.11 3.14
C ILE A 117 -9.53 0.43 1.73
N SER A 118 -9.23 1.72 1.60
CA SER A 118 -9.06 2.39 0.31
C SER A 118 -7.91 1.83 -0.53
N ILE A 119 -6.80 1.43 0.09
CA ILE A 119 -5.63 0.88 -0.62
C ILE A 119 -5.81 -0.56 -1.08
N GLY A 120 -6.88 -1.26 -0.66
CA GLY A 120 -7.11 -2.67 -1.00
C GLY A 120 -7.16 -2.95 -2.51
N GLY A 121 -7.55 -1.97 -3.32
CA GLY A 121 -7.55 -2.07 -4.79
C GLY A 121 -6.22 -1.71 -5.46
N SER A 122 -5.38 -0.90 -4.83
CA SER A 122 -4.14 -0.37 -5.43
C SER A 122 -2.86 -1.05 -4.93
N ASN A 123 -2.92 -1.77 -3.81
CA ASN A 123 -1.76 -2.35 -3.13
C ASN A 123 -0.90 -3.26 -4.01
N SER A 124 -1.51 -4.03 -4.92
CA SER A 124 -0.77 -4.91 -5.85
C SER A 124 0.12 -4.14 -6.84
N PHE A 125 -0.20 -2.88 -7.12
CA PHE A 125 0.57 -1.99 -7.98
C PHE A 125 1.37 -0.95 -7.19
N GLY A 126 1.46 -1.12 -5.88
CA GLY A 126 2.23 -0.23 -5.00
C GLY A 126 3.70 -0.16 -5.41
N SER A 127 4.34 0.97 -5.08
CA SER A 127 5.76 1.20 -5.39
C SER A 127 6.12 0.91 -6.85
N VAL A 128 5.36 1.51 -7.78
CA VAL A 128 5.58 1.38 -9.24
C VAL A 128 5.43 -0.08 -9.74
N GLY A 129 4.59 -0.87 -9.06
CA GLY A 129 4.29 -2.25 -9.47
C GLY A 129 5.34 -3.30 -9.09
N ILE A 130 6.23 -3.01 -8.15
CA ILE A 130 7.24 -3.97 -7.67
C ILE A 130 6.64 -5.33 -7.29
N PRO A 131 5.50 -5.44 -6.57
CA PRO A 131 4.91 -6.74 -6.22
C PRO A 131 4.57 -7.59 -7.45
N VAL A 132 4.01 -6.99 -8.49
CA VAL A 132 3.66 -7.68 -9.75
C VAL A 132 4.91 -8.14 -10.49
N ILE A 133 5.94 -7.29 -10.55
CA ILE A 133 7.21 -7.62 -11.22
C ILE A 133 7.91 -8.77 -10.49
N MET A 134 7.96 -8.74 -9.17
CA MET A 134 8.56 -9.82 -8.37
C MET A 134 7.80 -11.14 -8.55
N LEU A 135 6.47 -11.10 -8.53
CA LEU A 135 5.65 -12.28 -8.78
C LEU A 135 5.91 -12.86 -10.18
N ALA A 136 5.93 -12.01 -11.20
CA ALA A 136 6.18 -12.41 -12.59
C ALA A 136 7.55 -13.11 -12.73
N ASN A 137 8.59 -12.58 -12.09
CA ASN A 137 9.93 -13.17 -12.07
C ASN A 137 9.96 -14.55 -11.40
N GLN A 138 9.23 -14.74 -10.30
CA GLN A 138 9.16 -16.02 -9.59
C GLN A 138 8.46 -17.11 -10.42
N VAL A 139 7.36 -16.77 -11.10
CA VAL A 139 6.60 -17.71 -11.93
C VAL A 139 7.12 -17.80 -13.36
N LYS A 140 8.17 -17.04 -13.71
CA LYS A 140 8.80 -16.98 -15.04
C LYS A 140 7.79 -16.61 -16.15
N LEU A 141 6.86 -15.72 -15.85
CA LEU A 141 5.90 -15.15 -16.80
C LEU A 141 6.29 -13.72 -17.17
N ASP A 142 5.80 -13.27 -18.33
CA ASP A 142 5.97 -11.87 -18.73
C ASP A 142 5.21 -10.97 -17.75
N TYR A 143 5.88 -9.93 -17.23
CA TYR A 143 5.30 -8.98 -16.26
C TYR A 143 4.09 -8.22 -16.81
N ARG A 144 4.00 -8.05 -18.16
CA ARG A 144 2.85 -7.40 -18.79
C ARG A 144 1.61 -8.27 -18.70
N ILE A 145 1.75 -9.56 -18.98
CA ILE A 145 0.64 -10.53 -18.88
C ILE A 145 0.21 -10.64 -17.43
N MET A 146 1.17 -10.73 -16.50
CA MET A 146 0.88 -10.77 -15.07
C MET A 146 0.15 -9.50 -14.60
N GLY A 147 0.63 -8.31 -15.01
CA GLY A 147 0.02 -7.03 -14.68
C GLY A 147 -1.43 -6.93 -15.17
N VAL A 148 -1.70 -7.33 -16.39
CA VAL A 148 -3.07 -7.34 -16.93
C VAL A 148 -3.97 -8.30 -16.15
N ASN A 149 -3.51 -9.50 -15.85
CA ASN A 149 -4.29 -10.48 -15.07
C ASN A 149 -4.61 -9.95 -13.67
N VAL A 150 -3.64 -9.39 -12.97
CA VAL A 150 -3.84 -8.77 -11.65
C VAL A 150 -4.81 -7.60 -11.74
N ALA A 151 -4.67 -6.72 -12.75
CA ALA A 151 -5.57 -5.59 -12.95
C ALA A 151 -7.02 -6.04 -13.16
N VAL A 152 -7.25 -7.06 -14.00
CA VAL A 152 -8.58 -7.61 -14.25
C VAL A 152 -9.18 -8.21 -12.97
N GLN A 153 -8.39 -8.92 -12.17
CA GLN A 153 -8.85 -9.48 -10.89
C GLN A 153 -9.18 -8.40 -9.85
N LEU A 154 -8.53 -7.24 -9.91
CA LEU A 154 -8.77 -6.12 -9.01
C LEU A 154 -9.92 -5.21 -9.44
N LEU A 155 -10.40 -5.28 -10.69
CA LEU A 155 -11.50 -4.46 -11.17
C LEU A 155 -12.73 -4.44 -10.24
N PRO A 156 -13.22 -5.57 -9.72
CA PRO A 156 -14.37 -5.56 -8.80
C PRO A 156 -14.08 -4.75 -7.54
N PHE A 157 -12.88 -4.86 -6.99
CA PHE A 157 -12.48 -4.13 -5.78
C PHE A 157 -12.36 -2.62 -6.03
N ILE A 158 -11.82 -2.23 -7.19
CA ILE A 158 -11.70 -0.81 -7.59
C ILE A 158 -13.08 -0.14 -7.67
N VAL A 159 -14.13 -0.89 -8.05
CA VAL A 159 -15.50 -0.37 -8.12
C VAL A 159 -16.20 -0.42 -6.76
N ILE A 160 -16.03 -1.51 -6.01
CA ILE A 160 -16.75 -1.73 -4.74
C ILE A 160 -16.19 -0.83 -3.63
N ILE A 161 -14.87 -0.65 -3.54
CA ILE A 161 -14.24 0.12 -2.46
C ILE A 161 -14.77 1.56 -2.38
N PRO A 162 -14.82 2.37 -3.45
CA PRO A 162 -15.38 3.72 -3.38
C PRO A 162 -16.82 3.75 -2.86
N VAL A 163 -17.63 2.78 -3.27
CA VAL A 163 -19.02 2.67 -2.80
C VAL A 163 -19.08 2.41 -1.29
N ILE A 164 -18.27 1.48 -0.81
CA ILE A 164 -18.16 1.20 0.64
C ILE A 164 -17.71 2.45 1.39
N LEU A 165 -16.71 3.16 0.88
CA LEU A 165 -16.19 4.37 1.51
C LEU A 165 -17.25 5.47 1.63
N VAL A 166 -18.06 5.66 0.59
CA VAL A 166 -19.19 6.62 0.62
C VAL A 166 -20.24 6.24 1.67
N ILE A 167 -20.58 4.95 1.76
CA ILE A 167 -21.53 4.45 2.76
C ILE A 167 -20.99 4.64 4.18
N LEU A 168 -19.71 4.36 4.40
CA LEU A 168 -19.08 4.52 5.72
C LEU A 168 -18.90 5.99 6.12
N ALA A 169 -18.81 6.90 5.16
CA ALA A 169 -18.62 8.34 5.40
C ALA A 169 -19.93 9.11 5.64
N GLY A 170 -21.06 8.48 5.36
CA GLY A 170 -22.40 9.06 5.54
C GLY A 170 -22.98 8.80 6.88
#